data_3c6f07bfcb908a3685cb4b5cd323ce44
#
_entry.id   3c6f07bfcb908a3685cb4b5cd323ce44
#
_cell.length_a   1.000
_cell.length_b   1.000
_cell.length_c   1.000
_cell.angle_alpha   90.00
_cell.angle_beta   90.00
_cell.angle_gamma   90.00
#
_symmetry.space_group_name_H-M   'P 1'
#
loop_
_entity.id
_entity.type
_entity.pdbx_description
1 polymer ?
#
loop_
_entity_poly.entity_id
_entity_poly.type
_entity_poly.pdbx_seq_one_letter_code
_entity_poly.pdbx_strand_id
1 'polypeptide(L)'
;AGTARRISFSQNANGNNFIPSEDIPIGSLIVFKHIPTGNIAHVALYAGYYNGIHFVTHVGNDRGPEISSIVGMSKGDYPEAVVQVVTPEFVEAAGKIEIYKKDPKGAALSGAYFIATNTSTGTEYAIGPTDSRGYACTKERLPFGTYRIVEAVFPTDYTYSGTKEWTRTVSASNNGVVTIQAVNELKKGNIEV
;
A
#
# COMPACT_ATOMS: atom_id res chain seq x y z
N ALA A 1 7.00 -5.14 -5.38
CA ALA A 1 6.31 -5.35 -6.67
C ALA A 1 5.61 -6.70 -6.56
N GLY A 2 4.28 -6.68 -6.37
CA GLY A 2 3.48 -7.90 -6.30
C GLY A 2 3.55 -8.66 -7.62
N THR A 3 3.63 -9.98 -7.54
CA THR A 3 3.57 -10.84 -8.73
C THR A 3 2.13 -10.88 -9.22
N ALA A 4 1.87 -10.31 -10.39
CA ALA A 4 0.56 -10.40 -11.00
C ALA A 4 0.22 -11.88 -11.28
N ARG A 5 -0.87 -12.37 -10.69
CA ARG A 5 -1.38 -13.71 -10.92
C ARG A 5 -2.05 -13.76 -12.29
N ARG A 6 -1.74 -14.77 -13.08
CA ARG A 6 -2.34 -14.98 -14.40
C ARG A 6 -3.40 -16.08 -14.32
N ILE A 7 -4.61 -15.74 -14.71
CA ILE A 7 -5.72 -16.69 -14.84
C ILE A 7 -6.01 -16.86 -16.32
N SER A 8 -6.18 -18.08 -16.76
CA SER A 8 -6.53 -18.38 -18.16
C SER A 8 -8.03 -18.61 -18.29
N PHE A 9 -8.61 -18.12 -19.36
CA PHE A 9 -9.97 -18.43 -19.78
C PHE A 9 -9.95 -19.56 -20.79
N SER A 10 -10.87 -20.50 -20.63
CA SER A 10 -11.19 -21.49 -21.67
C SER A 10 -12.59 -21.24 -22.21
N GLN A 11 -12.80 -21.56 -23.49
CA GLN A 11 -14.15 -21.62 -24.05
C GLN A 11 -14.85 -22.89 -23.57
N ASN A 12 -16.17 -22.82 -23.33
CA ASN A 12 -16.96 -24.04 -23.13
C ASN A 12 -17.04 -24.87 -24.43
N ALA A 13 -17.54 -26.11 -24.34
CA ALA A 13 -17.64 -27.03 -25.45
C ALA A 13 -18.39 -26.47 -26.69
N ASN A 14 -19.24 -25.46 -26.49
CA ASN A 14 -19.99 -24.79 -27.54
C ASN A 14 -19.30 -23.52 -28.08
N GLY A 15 -18.13 -23.17 -27.60
CA GLY A 15 -17.39 -21.96 -27.97
C GLY A 15 -18.07 -20.65 -27.61
N ASN A 16 -19.12 -20.69 -26.79
CA ASN A 16 -19.99 -19.54 -26.54
C ASN A 16 -19.72 -18.78 -25.26
N ASN A 17 -19.01 -19.41 -24.30
CA ASN A 17 -18.70 -18.75 -23.02
C ASN A 17 -17.23 -18.96 -22.67
N PHE A 18 -16.60 -17.94 -22.12
CA PHE A 18 -15.29 -18.09 -21.50
C PHE A 18 -15.50 -18.54 -20.04
N ILE A 19 -14.89 -19.66 -19.68
CA ILE A 19 -14.92 -20.20 -18.32
C ILE A 19 -13.55 -19.95 -17.72
N PRO A 20 -13.43 -19.13 -16.67
CA PRO A 20 -12.16 -18.95 -15.99
C PRO A 20 -11.78 -20.24 -15.25
N SER A 21 -10.50 -20.53 -15.14
CA SER A 21 -9.98 -21.65 -14.35
C SER A 21 -10.22 -21.50 -12.84
N GLU A 22 -10.51 -20.30 -12.41
CA GLU A 22 -10.77 -19.92 -11.01
C GLU A 22 -11.55 -18.59 -10.95
N ASP A 23 -12.07 -18.23 -9.78
CA ASP A 23 -12.81 -16.98 -9.58
C ASP A 23 -11.94 -15.77 -9.90
N ILE A 24 -12.50 -14.83 -10.66
CA ILE A 24 -11.83 -13.59 -11.04
C ILE A 24 -12.28 -12.47 -10.09
N PRO A 25 -11.37 -11.86 -9.36
CA PRO A 25 -11.70 -10.67 -8.58
C PRO A 25 -12.12 -9.49 -9.47
N ILE A 26 -13.17 -8.78 -9.08
CA ILE A 26 -13.58 -7.53 -9.76
C ILE A 26 -12.41 -6.54 -9.73
N GLY A 27 -12.19 -5.83 -10.84
CA GLY A 27 -11.05 -4.93 -11.01
C GLY A 27 -9.78 -5.59 -11.56
N SER A 28 -9.79 -6.91 -11.81
CA SER A 28 -8.69 -7.59 -12.52
C SER A 28 -8.57 -7.08 -13.95
N LEU A 29 -7.34 -7.04 -14.46
CA LEU A 29 -7.09 -6.71 -15.86
C LEU A 29 -7.39 -7.92 -16.75
N ILE A 30 -8.25 -7.73 -17.75
CA ILE A 30 -8.51 -8.68 -18.82
C ILE A 30 -7.69 -8.24 -20.02
N VAL A 31 -6.79 -9.10 -20.48
CA VAL A 31 -5.87 -8.81 -21.57
C VAL A 31 -6.26 -9.68 -22.77
N PHE A 32 -6.63 -9.03 -23.86
CA PHE A 32 -6.88 -9.68 -25.15
C PHE A 32 -5.59 -9.71 -25.95
N LYS A 33 -5.12 -10.90 -26.29
CA LYS A 33 -3.90 -11.09 -27.09
C LYS A 33 -4.23 -11.63 -28.46
N HIS A 34 -3.64 -11.04 -29.48
CA HIS A 34 -3.72 -11.52 -30.85
C HIS A 34 -2.97 -12.85 -30.97
N ILE A 35 -3.69 -13.93 -31.36
CA ILE A 35 -3.16 -15.29 -31.36
C ILE A 35 -1.89 -15.43 -32.20
N PRO A 36 -1.86 -14.98 -33.49
CA PRO A 36 -0.69 -15.17 -34.33
C PRO A 36 0.59 -14.50 -33.84
N THR A 37 0.49 -13.35 -33.17
CA THR A 37 1.65 -12.55 -32.78
C THR A 37 1.95 -12.58 -31.29
N GLY A 38 0.97 -12.96 -30.47
CA GLY A 38 1.06 -12.86 -29.00
C GLY A 38 1.04 -11.41 -28.46
N ASN A 39 0.88 -10.41 -29.33
CA ASN A 39 0.82 -9.02 -28.93
C ASN A 39 -0.49 -8.70 -28.21
N ILE A 40 -0.45 -7.72 -27.29
CA ILE A 40 -1.65 -7.23 -26.63
C ILE A 40 -2.47 -6.44 -27.66
N ALA A 41 -3.69 -6.89 -27.89
CA ALA A 41 -4.64 -6.23 -28.78
C ALA A 41 -5.52 -5.23 -28.02
N HIS A 42 -5.92 -5.57 -26.77
CA HIS A 42 -6.76 -4.72 -25.94
C HIS A 42 -6.62 -5.07 -24.47
N VAL A 43 -6.97 -4.13 -23.60
CA VAL A 43 -7.01 -4.29 -22.14
C VAL A 43 -8.32 -3.72 -21.61
N ALA A 44 -8.95 -4.47 -20.70
CA ALA A 44 -10.18 -4.07 -20.02
C ALA A 44 -10.11 -4.37 -18.52
N LEU A 45 -11.01 -3.80 -17.73
CA LEU A 45 -11.16 -4.14 -16.31
C LEU A 45 -12.34 -5.11 -16.15
N TYR A 46 -12.13 -6.17 -15.38
CA TYR A 46 -13.20 -7.13 -15.07
C TYR A 46 -14.25 -6.47 -14.17
N ALA A 47 -15.49 -6.43 -14.66
CA ALA A 47 -16.62 -5.80 -13.96
C ALA A 47 -17.48 -6.81 -13.19
N GLY A 48 -17.29 -8.12 -13.41
CA GLY A 48 -17.99 -9.17 -12.68
C GLY A 48 -18.70 -10.20 -13.57
N TYR A 49 -19.41 -11.10 -12.88
CA TYR A 49 -20.20 -12.18 -13.49
C TYR A 49 -21.66 -11.97 -13.16
N TYR A 50 -22.50 -11.92 -14.18
CA TYR A 50 -23.95 -11.75 -14.02
C TYR A 50 -24.70 -12.58 -15.05
N ASN A 51 -25.71 -13.33 -14.61
CA ASN A 51 -26.55 -14.17 -15.44
C ASN A 51 -25.77 -15.08 -16.42
N GLY A 52 -24.69 -15.73 -15.96
CA GLY A 52 -23.92 -16.63 -16.80
C GLY A 52 -22.90 -15.94 -17.71
N ILE A 53 -22.72 -14.61 -17.62
CA ILE A 53 -21.89 -13.82 -18.51
C ILE A 53 -20.83 -13.05 -17.70
N HIS A 54 -19.59 -13.08 -18.19
CA HIS A 54 -18.49 -12.27 -17.65
C HIS A 54 -18.46 -10.93 -18.38
N PHE A 55 -18.49 -9.84 -17.60
CA PHE A 55 -18.47 -8.47 -18.09
C PHE A 55 -17.15 -7.78 -17.78
N VAL A 56 -16.79 -6.86 -18.67
CA VAL A 56 -15.65 -5.96 -18.53
C VAL A 56 -16.07 -4.53 -18.79
N THR A 57 -15.37 -3.58 -18.17
CA THR A 57 -15.43 -2.18 -18.56
C THR A 57 -14.16 -1.80 -19.30
N HIS A 58 -14.30 -1.09 -20.39
CA HIS A 58 -13.18 -0.68 -21.23
C HIS A 58 -13.51 0.64 -21.95
N VAL A 59 -12.52 1.22 -22.58
CA VAL A 59 -12.70 2.36 -23.50
C VAL A 59 -12.52 1.82 -24.90
N GLY A 60 -13.61 1.79 -25.65
CA GLY A 60 -13.61 1.49 -27.09
C GLY A 60 -13.55 2.80 -27.87
N ASN A 61 -12.77 2.86 -28.91
CA ASN A 61 -12.63 3.97 -29.87
C ASN A 61 -13.27 5.30 -29.39
N ASP A 62 -14.10 5.95 -30.19
CA ASP A 62 -14.64 7.30 -29.91
C ASP A 62 -15.89 7.33 -28.98
N ARG A 63 -16.28 6.19 -28.38
CA ARG A 63 -17.54 6.11 -27.61
C ARG A 63 -17.38 6.33 -26.10
N GLY A 64 -16.15 6.44 -25.60
CA GLY A 64 -15.88 6.56 -24.17
C GLY A 64 -15.98 5.23 -23.42
N PRO A 65 -16.09 5.25 -22.07
CA PRO A 65 -16.19 4.04 -21.27
C PRO A 65 -17.48 3.27 -21.54
N GLU A 66 -17.37 1.96 -21.76
CA GLU A 66 -18.52 1.07 -22.00
C GLU A 66 -18.36 -0.24 -21.22
N ILE A 67 -19.47 -0.97 -21.05
CA ILE A 67 -19.52 -2.28 -20.46
C ILE A 67 -19.84 -3.29 -21.56
N SER A 68 -18.98 -4.28 -21.72
CA SER A 68 -19.13 -5.32 -22.74
C SER A 68 -18.96 -6.71 -22.16
N SER A 69 -19.58 -7.72 -22.78
CA SER A 69 -19.28 -9.10 -22.43
C SER A 69 -17.93 -9.53 -23.02
N ILE A 70 -17.16 -10.33 -22.28
CA ILE A 70 -15.88 -10.87 -22.78
C ILE A 70 -16.11 -11.69 -24.06
N VAL A 71 -17.20 -12.47 -24.10
CA VAL A 71 -17.57 -13.27 -25.28
C VAL A 71 -17.90 -12.38 -26.49
N GLY A 72 -18.63 -11.28 -26.27
CA GLY A 72 -18.98 -10.33 -27.34
C GLY A 72 -17.73 -9.69 -27.94
N MET A 73 -16.82 -9.23 -27.12
CA MET A 73 -15.56 -8.64 -27.55
C MET A 73 -14.70 -9.64 -28.33
N SER A 74 -14.58 -10.88 -27.84
CA SER A 74 -13.78 -11.92 -28.49
C SER A 74 -14.36 -12.37 -29.83
N LYS A 75 -15.67 -12.27 -30.07
CA LYS A 75 -16.30 -12.64 -31.35
C LYS A 75 -16.41 -11.47 -32.30
N GLY A 76 -16.50 -10.26 -31.84
CA GLY A 76 -16.66 -9.03 -32.61
C GLY A 76 -15.35 -8.32 -32.86
N ASP A 77 -14.89 -7.61 -31.87
CA ASP A 77 -13.78 -6.67 -32.02
C ASP A 77 -12.40 -7.37 -32.03
N TYR A 78 -12.29 -8.55 -31.37
CA TYR A 78 -11.01 -9.26 -31.21
C TYR A 78 -11.17 -10.78 -31.48
N PRO A 79 -11.61 -11.22 -32.69
CA PRO A 79 -12.00 -12.57 -32.95
C PRO A 79 -10.84 -13.59 -32.85
N GLU A 80 -9.61 -13.14 -32.98
CA GLU A 80 -8.39 -13.95 -32.87
C GLU A 80 -7.66 -13.76 -31.56
N ALA A 81 -8.32 -13.21 -30.50
CA ALA A 81 -7.69 -12.92 -29.25
C ALA A 81 -7.87 -14.04 -28.23
N VAL A 82 -6.78 -14.43 -27.59
CA VAL A 82 -6.80 -15.21 -26.35
C VAL A 82 -6.95 -14.25 -25.18
N VAL A 83 -7.87 -14.56 -24.28
CA VAL A 83 -8.10 -13.76 -23.06
C VAL A 83 -7.19 -14.25 -21.95
N GLN A 84 -6.43 -13.35 -21.36
CA GLN A 84 -5.67 -13.56 -20.13
C GLN A 84 -6.17 -12.64 -19.03
N VAL A 85 -6.23 -13.15 -17.81
CA VAL A 85 -6.54 -12.33 -16.62
C VAL A 85 -5.27 -12.05 -15.84
N VAL A 86 -5.08 -10.79 -15.50
CA VAL A 86 -4.03 -10.35 -14.60
C VAL A 86 -4.70 -9.71 -13.41
N THR A 87 -4.66 -10.36 -12.26
CA THR A 87 -5.11 -9.79 -11.00
C THR A 87 -3.95 -9.02 -10.40
N PRO A 88 -4.03 -7.69 -10.32
CA PRO A 88 -3.01 -6.93 -9.62
C PRO A 88 -3.07 -7.27 -8.12
N GLU A 89 -1.96 -7.68 -7.55
CA GLU A 89 -1.82 -7.64 -6.10
C GLU A 89 -1.67 -6.16 -5.70
N PHE A 90 -2.71 -5.61 -5.13
CA PHE A 90 -2.61 -4.33 -4.46
C PHE A 90 -1.85 -4.56 -3.15
N VAL A 91 -0.56 -4.35 -3.17
CA VAL A 91 0.19 -4.22 -1.91
C VAL A 91 -0.33 -2.95 -1.26
N GLU A 92 -0.91 -3.09 -0.08
CA GLU A 92 -1.36 -1.94 0.68
C GLU A 92 -0.22 -0.92 0.77
N ALA A 93 -0.48 0.30 0.34
CA ALA A 93 0.52 1.35 0.33
C ALA A 93 0.91 1.65 1.78
N ALA A 94 2.12 1.25 2.15
CA ALA A 94 2.56 1.25 3.53
C ALA A 94 4.03 1.67 3.66
N GLY A 95 4.33 2.30 4.80
CA GLY A 95 5.67 2.81 5.09
C GLY A 95 6.08 2.60 6.54
N LYS A 96 6.98 3.42 7.03
CA LYS A 96 7.50 3.37 8.41
C LYS A 96 7.83 4.75 8.96
N ILE A 97 7.87 4.85 10.27
CA ILE A 97 8.35 6.02 11.00
C ILE A 97 9.65 5.64 11.70
N GLU A 98 10.67 6.44 11.50
CA GLU A 98 12.00 6.31 12.10
C GLU A 98 12.24 7.45 13.09
N ILE A 99 12.77 7.13 14.26
CA ILE A 99 13.12 8.09 15.32
C ILE A 99 14.61 8.07 15.51
N TYR A 100 15.20 9.28 15.58
CA TYR A 100 16.56 9.49 16.04
C TYR A 100 16.52 10.36 17.31
N LYS A 101 16.86 9.76 18.43
CA LYS A 101 16.81 10.34 19.76
C LYS A 101 18.18 10.80 20.21
N LYS A 102 18.29 12.07 20.62
CA LYS A 102 19.56 12.68 21.07
C LYS A 102 19.36 13.70 22.16
N ASP A 103 20.46 14.09 22.83
CA ASP A 103 20.50 15.25 23.71
C ASP A 103 20.77 16.55 22.91
N PRO A 104 20.75 17.74 23.53
CA PRO A 104 21.03 19.00 22.86
C PRO A 104 22.47 19.12 22.32
N LYS A 105 23.40 18.30 22.79
CA LYS A 105 24.80 18.25 22.32
C LYS A 105 25.00 17.25 21.17
N GLY A 106 23.93 16.52 20.81
CA GLY A 106 23.93 15.54 19.73
C GLY A 106 24.26 14.10 20.16
N ALA A 107 24.48 13.84 21.45
CA ALA A 107 24.73 12.49 21.93
C ALA A 107 23.45 11.64 21.84
N ALA A 108 23.60 10.40 21.34
CA ALA A 108 22.50 9.46 21.16
C ALA A 108 21.91 9.03 22.53
N LEU A 109 20.57 8.92 22.60
CA LEU A 109 19.87 8.51 23.81
C LEU A 109 19.09 7.21 23.56
N SER A 110 19.41 6.18 24.36
CA SER A 110 18.71 4.89 24.34
C SER A 110 17.54 4.85 25.34
N GLY A 111 16.61 3.90 25.14
CA GLY A 111 15.54 3.60 26.07
C GLY A 111 14.29 4.45 25.93
N ALA A 112 14.20 5.33 24.95
CA ALA A 112 12.98 6.11 24.67
C ALA A 112 11.93 5.28 23.92
N TYR A 113 10.65 5.48 24.26
CA TYR A 113 9.50 4.89 23.55
C TYR A 113 8.58 5.99 23.03
N PHE A 114 7.99 5.71 21.87
CA PHE A 114 7.04 6.60 21.21
C PHE A 114 5.78 5.84 20.85
N ILE A 115 4.67 6.56 20.72
CA ILE A 115 3.40 6.07 20.19
C ILE A 115 3.05 6.91 18.97
N ALA A 116 2.82 6.25 17.85
CA ALA A 116 2.29 6.86 16.63
C ALA A 116 0.82 6.47 16.48
N THR A 117 -0.07 7.45 16.55
CA THR A 117 -1.52 7.26 16.42
C THR A 117 -1.96 7.72 15.02
N ASN A 118 -2.59 6.85 14.25
CA ASN A 118 -3.22 7.23 12.98
C ASN A 118 -4.38 8.19 13.25
N THR A 119 -4.33 9.39 12.69
CA THR A 119 -5.32 10.44 12.98
C THR A 119 -6.71 10.15 12.43
N SER A 120 -6.84 9.26 11.45
CA SER A 120 -8.12 8.91 10.82
C SER A 120 -8.78 7.70 11.49
N THR A 121 -7.99 6.71 11.93
CA THR A 121 -8.52 5.44 12.48
C THR A 121 -8.38 5.34 14.00
N GLY A 122 -7.52 6.16 14.61
CA GLY A 122 -7.16 6.04 16.03
C GLY A 122 -6.23 4.87 16.36
N THR A 123 -5.81 4.09 15.37
CA THR A 123 -4.93 2.94 15.59
C THR A 123 -3.55 3.39 16.06
N GLU A 124 -3.03 2.75 17.10
CA GLU A 124 -1.75 3.08 17.73
C GLU A 124 -0.67 2.07 17.39
N TYR A 125 0.54 2.57 17.17
CA TYR A 125 1.74 1.80 16.87
C TYR A 125 2.88 2.21 17.79
N ALA A 126 3.44 1.23 18.50
CA ALA A 126 4.57 1.47 19.38
C ALA A 126 5.89 1.55 18.59
N ILE A 127 6.75 2.48 18.96
CA ILE A 127 8.09 2.66 18.38
C ILE A 127 9.10 2.71 19.51
N GLY A 128 10.09 1.84 19.49
CA GLY A 128 11.12 1.79 20.52
C GLY A 128 11.25 0.41 21.20
N PRO A 129 12.10 0.29 22.21
CA PRO A 129 12.97 1.36 22.72
C PRO A 129 14.03 1.82 21.71
N THR A 130 14.49 3.07 21.80
CA THR A 130 15.66 3.51 21.04
C THR A 130 16.90 2.73 21.44
N ASP A 131 17.73 2.36 20.49
CA ASP A 131 18.97 1.62 20.69
C ASP A 131 20.12 2.53 21.18
N SER A 132 21.34 1.98 21.31
CA SER A 132 22.54 2.72 21.72
C SER A 132 22.95 3.84 20.73
N ARG A 133 22.43 3.84 19.50
CA ARG A 133 22.60 4.90 18.50
C ARG A 133 21.48 5.92 18.54
N GLY A 134 20.55 5.80 19.49
CA GLY A 134 19.35 6.61 19.60
C GLY A 134 18.29 6.31 18.54
N TYR A 135 18.39 5.18 17.85
CA TYR A 135 17.49 4.82 16.74
C TYR A 135 16.38 3.88 17.18
N ALA A 136 15.18 4.13 16.68
CA ALA A 136 14.04 3.21 16.70
C ALA A 136 13.20 3.38 15.43
N CYS A 137 12.45 2.34 15.06
CA CYS A 137 11.46 2.44 13.99
C CYS A 137 10.21 1.61 14.31
N THR A 138 9.14 1.82 13.58
CA THR A 138 7.95 0.95 13.64
C THR A 138 8.31 -0.47 13.25
N LYS A 139 7.83 -1.46 14.02
CA LYS A 139 8.07 -2.88 13.74
C LYS A 139 7.31 -3.33 12.49
N GLU A 140 6.08 -2.85 12.35
CA GLU A 140 5.19 -3.13 11.24
C GLU A 140 5.22 -1.98 10.23
N ARG A 141 4.87 -2.29 8.98
CA ARG A 141 4.62 -1.25 8.00
C ARG A 141 3.29 -0.57 8.31
N LEU A 142 3.30 0.76 8.31
CA LEU A 142 2.13 1.58 8.58
C LEU A 142 1.37 1.86 7.28
N PRO A 143 0.03 1.76 7.24
CA PRO A 143 -0.75 2.27 6.12
C PRO A 143 -0.40 3.73 5.81
N PHE A 144 -0.48 4.12 4.54
CA PHE A 144 -0.33 5.54 4.21
C PHE A 144 -1.40 6.37 4.93
N GLY A 145 -0.98 7.48 5.52
CA GLY A 145 -1.85 8.31 6.34
C GLY A 145 -1.07 9.30 7.21
N THR A 146 -1.80 10.11 7.93
CA THR A 146 -1.23 11.08 8.88
C THR A 146 -1.22 10.49 10.28
N TYR A 147 -0.10 10.66 10.95
CA TYR A 147 0.17 10.13 12.28
C TYR A 147 0.53 11.25 13.23
N ARG A 148 -0.04 11.20 14.42
CA ARG A 148 0.37 11.96 15.59
C ARG A 148 1.35 11.11 16.38
N ILE A 149 2.56 11.60 16.62
CA ILE A 149 3.63 10.85 17.29
C ILE A 149 3.97 11.57 18.60
N VAL A 150 3.95 10.83 19.71
CA VAL A 150 4.22 11.35 21.05
C VAL A 150 5.29 10.48 21.72
N GLU A 151 6.23 11.10 22.43
CA GLU A 151 7.16 10.37 23.28
C GLU A 151 6.44 9.94 24.56
N ALA A 152 6.30 8.62 24.76
CA ALA A 152 5.57 8.02 25.87
C ALA A 152 6.49 7.71 27.06
N VAL A 153 7.75 7.34 26.80
CA VAL A 153 8.76 7.04 27.83
C VAL A 153 10.06 7.76 27.49
N PHE A 154 10.57 8.49 28.45
CA PHE A 154 11.86 9.18 28.33
C PHE A 154 13.03 8.27 28.68
N PRO A 155 14.21 8.49 28.11
CA PRO A 155 15.44 7.93 28.65
C PRO A 155 15.60 8.32 30.14
N THR A 156 16.23 7.44 30.93
CA THR A 156 16.51 7.69 32.35
C THR A 156 17.25 9.03 32.50
N ASP A 157 16.85 9.83 33.48
CA ASP A 157 17.40 11.13 33.80
C ASP A 157 17.18 12.26 32.79
N TYR A 158 16.39 12.00 31.74
CA TYR A 158 16.06 13.01 30.73
C TYR A 158 14.60 13.46 30.81
N THR A 159 14.34 14.64 30.26
CA THR A 159 13.02 15.26 30.15
C THR A 159 12.89 15.92 28.77
N TYR A 160 11.73 16.47 28.46
CA TYR A 160 11.53 17.21 27.23
C TYR A 160 12.49 18.38 27.05
N SER A 161 12.98 18.51 25.80
CA SER A 161 13.60 19.71 25.29
C SER A 161 12.94 20.06 23.97
N GLY A 162 12.10 21.08 23.97
CA GLY A 162 11.41 21.57 22.77
C GLY A 162 10.14 20.79 22.43
N THR A 163 10.09 20.17 21.25
CA THR A 163 8.89 19.54 20.70
C THR A 163 8.55 18.24 21.41
N LYS A 164 7.29 18.13 21.87
CA LYS A 164 6.74 16.94 22.56
C LYS A 164 5.92 16.03 21.65
N GLU A 165 5.49 16.56 20.54
CA GLU A 165 4.56 15.92 19.63
C GLU A 165 4.89 16.30 18.19
N TRP A 166 4.74 15.34 17.30
CA TRP A 166 4.95 15.52 15.86
C TRP A 166 3.74 15.04 15.11
N THR A 167 3.32 15.78 14.08
CA THR A 167 2.37 15.28 13.08
C THR A 167 3.11 15.06 11.78
N ARG A 168 3.02 13.84 11.23
CA ARG A 168 3.72 13.46 10.00
C ARG A 168 2.83 12.59 9.13
N THR A 169 3.00 12.71 7.82
CA THR A 169 2.28 11.90 6.83
C THR A 169 3.22 10.88 6.20
N VAL A 170 2.87 9.61 6.32
CA VAL A 170 3.50 8.49 5.60
C VAL A 170 2.81 8.36 4.25
N SER A 171 3.54 8.49 3.14
CA SER A 171 2.97 8.52 1.79
C SER A 171 3.98 8.07 0.73
N ALA A 172 3.52 7.90 -0.50
CA ALA A 172 4.40 7.60 -1.64
C ALA A 172 5.41 8.74 -1.92
N SER A 173 5.03 10.00 -1.65
CA SER A 173 5.88 11.16 -1.91
C SER A 173 7.16 11.20 -1.06
N ASN A 174 7.16 10.52 0.09
CA ASN A 174 8.35 10.35 0.94
C ASN A 174 8.88 8.91 0.93
N ASN A 175 8.61 8.15 -0.14
CA ASN A 175 8.98 6.74 -0.30
C ASN A 175 8.50 5.85 0.86
N GLY A 176 7.42 6.24 1.54
CA GLY A 176 6.89 5.55 2.70
C GLY A 176 7.75 5.69 3.97
N VAL A 177 8.75 6.58 4.01
CA VAL A 177 9.63 6.74 5.17
C VAL A 177 9.50 8.14 5.73
N VAL A 178 9.23 8.22 7.03
CA VAL A 178 9.19 9.46 7.80
C VAL A 178 10.25 9.42 8.89
N THR A 179 11.10 10.43 8.95
CA THR A 179 12.14 10.54 9.97
C THR A 179 11.84 11.67 10.95
N ILE A 180 12.00 11.40 12.24
CA ILE A 180 11.83 12.34 13.33
C ILE A 180 13.15 12.47 14.12
N GLN A 181 13.59 13.71 14.33
CA GLN A 181 14.65 14.04 15.28
C GLN A 181 13.99 14.46 16.60
N ALA A 182 14.20 13.68 17.66
CA ALA A 182 13.65 13.96 18.98
C ALA A 182 14.78 14.30 19.97
N VAL A 183 14.60 15.38 20.71
CA VAL A 183 15.65 15.89 21.63
C VAL A 183 15.11 15.91 23.05
N ASN A 184 15.91 15.38 24.00
CA ASN A 184 15.66 15.54 25.43
C ASN A 184 16.87 16.14 26.12
N GLU A 185 16.64 16.88 27.19
CA GLU A 185 17.68 17.43 28.03
C GLU A 185 17.74 16.71 29.40
N LEU A 186 18.89 16.75 30.05
CA LEU A 186 19.04 16.24 31.41
C LEU A 186 18.09 16.95 32.37
N LYS A 187 17.46 16.19 33.24
CA LYS A 187 16.70 16.78 34.37
C LYS A 187 17.64 17.62 35.22
N LYS A 188 17.20 18.82 35.55
CA LYS A 188 17.94 19.67 36.50
C LYS A 188 17.76 19.07 37.88
N GLY A 189 18.87 18.72 38.54
CA GLY A 189 18.85 18.36 39.96
C GLY A 189 18.60 19.56 40.82
N ASN A 190 17.78 19.43 41.86
CA ASN A 190 17.72 20.40 42.96
C ASN A 190 18.89 20.12 43.90
N ILE A 191 19.73 21.08 44.09
CA ILE A 191 20.67 21.05 45.23
C ILE A 191 19.88 21.61 46.44
N GLU A 192 19.49 20.71 47.35
CA GLU A 192 19.06 21.16 48.68
C GLU A 192 20.32 21.50 49.46
N VAL A 193 20.40 22.77 49.89
CA VAL A 193 21.46 23.27 50.76
C VAL A 193 20.98 23.25 52.21
#